data_736ebc932074da09ef30d07a189280ac
#
_entry.id   736ebc932074da09ef30d07a189280ac
#
_cell.length_a   1.000
_cell.length_b   1.000
_cell.length_c   1.000
_cell.angle_alpha   90.00
_cell.angle_beta   90.00
_cell.angle_gamma   90.00
#
_symmetry.space_group_name_H-M   'P 1'
#
loop_
_entity.id
_entity.type
_entity.pdbx_description
1 polymer ?
#
loop_
_entity_poly.entity_id
_entity_poly.type
_entity_poly.pdbx_seq_one_letter_code
_entity_poly.pdbx_strand_id
1 'polypeptide(L)'
;LAVIGKNQDRFYLTLMNSRVLVLNQDYSPLMVCSIERAFILVYLNKSEMVRSANGHKLHSVSRSFPMPSVIRLNRYVHAPYKGVNLTRQNIFKRDNFECQYCGTKKDLTLDHVMPSSRGGPHSWLNLVTACKKCNARKGDYTPDEAGMPLRHKPFKPTYALFLRDTHPHSQNEWDEFLV
;
A
#
# COMPACT_ATOMS: atom_id res chain seq x y z
N LEU A 1 36.57 -14.44 12.87
CA LEU A 1 36.28 -14.48 11.40
C LEU A 1 34.78 -14.72 11.06
N ALA A 2 33.86 -14.76 12.02
CA ALA A 2 32.45 -15.10 11.81
C ALA A 2 31.46 -13.90 11.86
N VAL A 3 31.92 -12.65 11.98
CA VAL A 3 31.05 -11.47 12.18
C VAL A 3 30.77 -10.71 10.88
N ILE A 4 31.56 -10.94 9.83
CA ILE A 4 31.44 -10.20 8.54
C ILE A 4 30.26 -10.71 7.70
N GLY A 5 29.87 -11.98 7.79
CA GLY A 5 28.82 -12.57 6.96
C GLY A 5 27.38 -12.08 7.27
N LYS A 6 27.04 -11.95 8.54
CA LYS A 6 25.65 -11.62 8.95
C LYS A 6 25.16 -10.20 8.58
N ASN A 7 26.07 -9.24 8.47
CA ASN A 7 25.71 -7.89 8.06
C ASN A 7 25.55 -7.75 6.54
N GLN A 8 26.33 -8.50 5.76
CA GLN A 8 26.17 -8.53 4.31
C GLN A 8 24.87 -9.21 3.87
N ASP A 9 24.52 -10.35 4.48
CA ASP A 9 23.27 -11.05 4.15
C ASP A 9 22.03 -10.21 4.52
N ARG A 10 22.06 -9.49 5.65
CA ARG A 10 20.99 -8.59 6.04
C ARG A 10 20.89 -7.37 5.10
N PHE A 11 22.00 -6.89 4.58
CA PHE A 11 22.06 -5.79 3.61
C PHE A 11 21.49 -6.22 2.24
N TYR A 12 21.86 -7.41 1.74
CA TYR A 12 21.31 -7.99 0.51
C TYR A 12 19.79 -8.26 0.62
N LEU A 13 19.32 -8.78 1.73
CA LEU A 13 17.90 -9.02 2.00
C LEU A 13 17.10 -7.71 2.06
N THR A 14 17.66 -6.66 2.62
CA THR A 14 17.02 -5.33 2.67
C THR A 14 16.96 -4.70 1.27
N LEU A 15 18.01 -4.84 0.46
CA LEU A 15 18.02 -4.38 -0.93
C LEU A 15 16.99 -5.11 -1.80
N MET A 16 16.90 -6.43 -1.68
CA MET A 16 15.95 -7.24 -2.47
C MET A 16 14.49 -6.94 -2.16
N ASN A 17 14.18 -6.47 -0.95
CA ASN A 17 12.82 -6.11 -0.55
C ASN A 17 12.48 -4.62 -0.72
N SER A 18 13.49 -3.79 -1.00
CA SER A 18 13.25 -2.36 -1.18
C SER A 18 12.51 -2.08 -2.50
N ARG A 19 11.56 -1.17 -2.44
CA ARG A 19 10.70 -0.79 -3.55
C ARG A 19 10.92 0.68 -3.90
N VAL A 20 10.70 1.01 -5.15
CA VAL A 20 10.86 2.37 -5.68
C VAL A 20 9.53 2.85 -6.23
N LEU A 21 9.10 4.03 -5.80
CA LEU A 21 7.93 4.69 -6.33
C LEU A 21 8.26 5.27 -7.72
N VAL A 22 7.44 4.93 -8.70
CA VAL A 22 7.51 5.48 -10.05
C VAL A 22 6.41 6.50 -10.22
N LEU A 23 6.81 7.73 -10.49
CA LEU A 23 5.91 8.82 -10.84
C LEU A 23 5.81 8.97 -12.36
N ASN A 24 4.67 9.40 -12.81
CA ASN A 24 4.47 9.86 -14.18
C ASN A 24 5.18 11.21 -14.40
N GLN A 25 5.20 11.72 -15.61
CA GLN A 25 5.81 13.01 -15.95
C GLN A 25 5.17 14.18 -15.16
N ASP A 26 3.90 14.09 -14.83
CA ASP A 26 3.12 15.08 -14.06
C ASP A 26 3.19 14.89 -12.53
N TYR A 27 4.15 14.05 -12.06
CA TYR A 27 4.30 13.66 -10.65
C TYR A 27 3.16 12.82 -10.07
N SER A 28 2.18 12.41 -10.86
CA SER A 28 1.15 11.47 -10.37
C SER A 28 1.77 10.09 -10.10
N PRO A 29 1.40 9.42 -8.98
CA PRO A 29 1.90 8.07 -8.68
C PRO A 29 1.39 7.06 -9.70
N LEU A 30 2.31 6.35 -10.35
CA LEU A 30 2.01 5.43 -11.43
C LEU A 30 2.07 3.96 -11.00
N MET A 31 3.15 3.58 -10.33
CA MET A 31 3.39 2.21 -9.86
C MET A 31 4.56 2.13 -8.88
N VAL A 32 4.74 0.95 -8.31
CA VAL A 32 5.93 0.60 -7.54
C VAL A 32 6.70 -0.50 -8.29
N CYS A 33 8.01 -0.39 -8.34
CA CYS A 33 8.87 -1.39 -8.97
C CYS A 33 10.05 -1.77 -8.07
N SER A 34 10.84 -2.77 -8.50
CA SER A 34 12.09 -3.14 -7.82
C SER A 34 13.18 -2.09 -8.06
N ILE A 35 14.20 -2.10 -7.22
CA ILE A 35 15.37 -1.20 -7.34
C ILE A 35 16.08 -1.40 -8.68
N GLU A 36 16.27 -2.65 -9.09
CA GLU A 36 16.97 -2.98 -10.33
C GLU A 36 16.26 -2.35 -11.53
N ARG A 37 14.93 -2.48 -11.57
CA ARG A 37 14.14 -1.87 -12.64
C ARG A 37 14.21 -0.36 -12.62
N ALA A 38 14.13 0.26 -11.46
CA ALA A 38 14.27 1.70 -11.31
C ALA A 38 15.65 2.17 -11.77
N PHE A 39 16.71 1.48 -11.34
CA PHE A 39 18.08 1.80 -11.74
C PHE A 39 18.26 1.72 -13.25
N ILE A 40 17.76 0.68 -13.91
CA ILE A 40 17.81 0.53 -15.37
C ILE A 40 17.09 1.71 -16.06
N LEU A 41 15.93 2.11 -15.57
CA LEU A 41 15.18 3.24 -16.13
C LEU A 41 15.97 4.56 -16.03
N VAL A 42 16.61 4.82 -14.89
CA VAL A 42 17.45 6.00 -14.67
C VAL A 42 18.72 5.93 -15.55
N TYR A 43 19.39 4.78 -15.57
CA TYR A 43 20.62 4.58 -16.34
C TYR A 43 20.40 4.76 -17.85
N LEU A 44 19.26 4.33 -18.37
CA LEU A 44 18.86 4.49 -19.77
C LEU A 44 18.24 5.87 -20.08
N ASN A 45 18.31 6.85 -19.17
CA ASN A 45 17.69 8.16 -19.31
C ASN A 45 16.18 8.12 -19.66
N LYS A 46 15.46 7.06 -19.24
CA LYS A 46 14.01 6.95 -19.40
C LYS A 46 13.25 7.57 -18.22
N SER A 47 13.94 7.75 -17.12
CA SER A 47 13.45 8.42 -15.90
C SER A 47 14.55 9.23 -15.24
N GLU A 48 14.18 10.18 -14.41
CA GLU A 48 15.08 10.88 -13.51
C GLU A 48 14.87 10.40 -12.07
N MET A 49 15.91 10.48 -11.24
CA MET A 49 15.80 10.19 -9.81
C MET A 49 15.34 11.45 -9.07
N VAL A 50 14.15 11.39 -8.47
CA VAL A 50 13.56 12.49 -7.70
C VAL A 50 14.01 12.44 -6.24
N ARG A 51 14.07 11.22 -5.65
CA ARG A 51 14.55 10.97 -4.29
C ARG A 51 15.47 9.75 -4.27
N SER A 52 16.53 9.83 -3.48
CA SER A 52 17.38 8.69 -3.13
C SER A 52 17.05 8.19 -1.74
N ALA A 53 17.16 6.89 -1.51
CA ALA A 53 17.04 6.31 -0.18
C ALA A 53 18.22 6.79 0.70
N ASN A 54 17.90 7.38 1.84
CA ASN A 54 18.88 8.04 2.71
C ASN A 54 20.04 7.11 3.10
N GLY A 55 21.27 7.50 2.71
CA GLY A 55 22.51 6.81 3.06
C GLY A 55 22.79 5.50 2.32
N HIS A 56 21.87 5.03 1.47
CA HIS A 56 22.05 3.78 0.73
C HIS A 56 22.62 4.01 -0.68
N LYS A 57 23.59 3.17 -1.07
CA LYS A 57 24.21 3.21 -2.40
C LYS A 57 24.17 1.83 -3.04
N LEU A 58 23.98 1.82 -4.35
CA LEU A 58 24.17 0.63 -5.18
C LEU A 58 25.64 0.59 -5.62
N HIS A 59 26.28 -0.53 -5.43
CA HIS A 59 27.68 -0.72 -5.80
C HIS A 59 27.79 -1.63 -7.02
N SER A 60 28.54 -1.19 -8.02
CA SER A 60 29.08 -2.04 -9.07
C SER A 60 30.56 -2.28 -8.79
N VAL A 61 31.21 -3.13 -9.61
CA VAL A 61 32.64 -3.46 -9.47
C VAL A 61 33.54 -2.20 -9.42
N SER A 62 33.18 -1.13 -10.14
CA SER A 62 34.01 0.06 -10.31
C SER A 62 33.35 1.38 -9.88
N ARG A 63 32.04 1.39 -9.58
CA ARG A 63 31.30 2.62 -9.31
C ARG A 63 30.22 2.41 -8.24
N SER A 64 29.90 3.49 -7.51
CA SER A 64 28.77 3.52 -6.62
C SER A 64 27.75 4.55 -7.10
N PHE A 65 26.47 4.20 -7.00
CA PHE A 65 25.34 5.03 -7.39
C PHE A 65 24.40 5.23 -6.22
N PRO A 66 23.75 6.40 -6.06
CA PRO A 66 22.73 6.56 -5.06
C PRO A 66 21.57 5.60 -5.36
N MET A 67 21.02 4.98 -4.30
CA MET A 67 19.91 4.06 -4.43
C MET A 67 18.61 4.86 -4.64
N PRO A 68 17.86 4.66 -5.74
CA PRO A 68 16.63 5.39 -5.96
C PRO A 68 15.54 4.94 -4.97
N SER A 69 14.77 5.89 -4.44
CA SER A 69 13.53 5.68 -3.68
C SER A 69 12.32 6.15 -4.46
N VAL A 70 12.45 7.27 -5.17
CA VAL A 70 11.42 7.80 -6.06
C VAL A 70 12.05 8.18 -7.40
N ILE A 71 11.46 7.72 -8.48
CA ILE A 71 11.84 8.10 -9.86
C ILE A 71 10.63 8.67 -10.59
N ARG A 72 10.88 9.60 -11.55
CA ARG A 72 9.87 10.20 -12.43
C ARG A 72 10.18 9.84 -13.88
N LEU A 73 9.18 9.42 -14.62
CA LEU A 73 9.31 9.14 -16.05
C LEU A 73 9.51 10.43 -16.83
N ASN A 74 10.42 10.41 -17.84
CA ASN A 74 10.69 11.53 -18.72
C ASN A 74 9.58 11.75 -19.77
N ARG A 75 8.70 10.77 -19.96
CA ARG A 75 7.56 10.83 -20.88
C ARG A 75 6.30 10.47 -20.14
N TYR A 76 5.21 11.16 -20.47
CA TYR A 76 3.91 10.85 -19.93
C TYR A 76 3.41 9.48 -20.41
N VAL A 77 2.97 8.65 -19.49
CA VAL A 77 2.38 7.34 -19.77
C VAL A 77 0.89 7.41 -19.45
N HIS A 78 0.07 7.21 -20.47
CA HIS A 78 -1.36 7.00 -20.27
C HIS A 78 -1.57 5.64 -19.60
N ALA A 79 -1.64 5.63 -18.28
CA ALA A 79 -2.10 4.47 -17.54
C ALA A 79 -3.62 4.55 -17.38
N PRO A 80 -4.38 3.52 -17.78
CA PRO A 80 -5.79 3.51 -17.45
C PRO A 80 -5.92 3.61 -15.93
N TYR A 81 -6.83 4.48 -15.45
CA TYR A 81 -7.08 4.68 -14.01
C TYR A 81 -7.35 3.31 -13.36
N LYS A 82 -6.37 2.78 -12.69
CA LYS A 82 -6.50 1.54 -11.91
C LYS A 82 -7.10 1.90 -10.57
N GLY A 83 -8.42 1.95 -10.51
CA GLY A 83 -9.09 1.95 -9.21
C GLY A 83 -8.65 0.72 -8.39
N VAL A 84 -8.62 0.86 -7.10
CA VAL A 84 -8.37 -0.29 -6.22
C VAL A 84 -9.53 -1.28 -6.37
N ASN A 85 -9.24 -2.51 -6.76
CA ASN A 85 -10.26 -3.54 -6.89
C ASN A 85 -10.92 -3.85 -5.54
N LEU A 86 -12.24 -3.96 -5.52
CA LEU A 86 -12.99 -4.38 -4.34
C LEU A 86 -12.75 -5.87 -4.08
N THR A 87 -11.81 -6.15 -3.20
CA THR A 87 -11.50 -7.52 -2.75
C THR A 87 -11.48 -7.57 -1.23
N ARG A 88 -11.70 -8.77 -0.66
CA ARG A 88 -11.60 -9.01 0.78
C ARG A 88 -10.28 -8.49 1.36
N GLN A 89 -9.17 -8.78 0.71
CA GLN A 89 -7.84 -8.36 1.16
C GLN A 89 -7.68 -6.84 1.14
N ASN A 90 -8.24 -6.17 0.15
CA ASN A 90 -8.13 -4.74 0.01
C ASN A 90 -9.03 -4.00 1.02
N ILE A 91 -10.17 -4.58 1.39
CA ILE A 91 -11.00 -4.07 2.48
C ILE A 91 -10.26 -4.23 3.83
N PHE A 92 -9.66 -5.39 4.08
CA PHE A 92 -8.86 -5.60 5.29
C PHE A 92 -7.69 -4.61 5.38
N LYS A 93 -6.99 -4.35 4.28
CA LYS A 93 -5.92 -3.34 4.23
C LYS A 93 -6.44 -1.95 4.54
N ARG A 94 -7.53 -1.50 3.89
CA ARG A 94 -8.15 -0.21 4.16
C ARG A 94 -8.47 -0.02 5.64
N ASP A 95 -8.92 -1.08 6.31
CA ASP A 95 -9.35 -1.09 7.70
C ASP A 95 -8.22 -1.49 8.66
N ASN A 96 -6.95 -1.46 8.22
CA ASN A 96 -5.76 -1.80 9.00
C ASN A 96 -5.80 -3.20 9.64
N PHE A 97 -6.49 -4.16 8.99
CA PHE A 97 -6.72 -5.49 9.55
C PHE A 97 -7.35 -5.47 10.95
N GLU A 98 -8.27 -4.53 11.19
CA GLU A 98 -8.98 -4.38 12.45
C GLU A 98 -10.49 -4.43 12.25
N CYS A 99 -11.18 -5.07 13.20
CA CYS A 99 -12.64 -5.03 13.27
C CYS A 99 -13.13 -3.60 13.48
N GLN A 100 -13.97 -3.10 12.57
CA GLN A 100 -14.47 -1.72 12.63
C GLN A 100 -15.51 -1.48 13.74
N TYR A 101 -15.90 -2.52 14.48
CA TYR A 101 -16.76 -2.43 15.64
C TYR A 101 -15.99 -2.45 16.97
N CYS A 102 -15.09 -3.42 17.17
CA CYS A 102 -14.41 -3.63 18.47
C CYS A 102 -12.88 -3.47 18.41
N GLY A 103 -12.26 -3.28 17.23
CA GLY A 103 -10.82 -3.09 17.09
C GLY A 103 -9.98 -4.37 17.14
N THR A 104 -10.56 -5.56 17.35
CA THR A 104 -9.76 -6.80 17.35
C THR A 104 -9.20 -7.12 15.97
N LYS A 105 -8.00 -7.74 15.95
CA LYS A 105 -7.34 -8.24 14.72
C LYS A 105 -7.56 -9.73 14.48
N LYS A 106 -8.36 -10.40 15.33
CA LYS A 106 -8.58 -11.85 15.28
C LYS A 106 -9.90 -12.19 14.59
N ASP A 107 -9.94 -13.34 13.92
CA ASP A 107 -11.14 -13.94 13.30
C ASP A 107 -11.89 -12.96 12.37
N LEU A 108 -11.14 -12.26 11.51
CA LEU A 108 -11.68 -11.23 10.63
C LEU A 108 -12.49 -11.82 9.48
N THR A 109 -13.61 -11.17 9.18
CA THR A 109 -14.51 -11.42 8.06
C THR A 109 -14.96 -10.07 7.47
N LEU A 110 -15.74 -10.12 6.38
CA LEU A 110 -16.43 -8.95 5.85
C LEU A 110 -17.85 -8.87 6.39
N ASP A 111 -18.30 -7.66 6.61
CA ASP A 111 -19.67 -7.34 6.99
C ASP A 111 -20.23 -6.24 6.08
N HIS A 112 -21.52 -6.32 5.76
CA HIS A 112 -22.25 -5.27 5.08
C HIS A 112 -22.84 -4.30 6.11
N VAL A 113 -22.48 -3.02 6.04
CA VAL A 113 -23.03 -1.98 6.93
C VAL A 113 -24.56 -1.94 6.85
N MET A 114 -25.09 -1.76 5.62
CA MET A 114 -26.49 -2.07 5.31
C MET A 114 -26.54 -3.54 4.88
N PRO A 115 -27.27 -4.41 5.56
CA PRO A 115 -27.35 -5.83 5.23
C PRO A 115 -27.75 -6.10 3.79
N SER A 116 -27.15 -7.12 3.18
CA SER A 116 -27.48 -7.52 1.80
C SER A 116 -28.92 -8.01 1.68
N SER A 117 -29.48 -8.65 2.71
CA SER A 117 -30.90 -9.04 2.80
C SER A 117 -31.84 -7.83 2.71
N ARG A 118 -31.37 -6.65 3.06
CA ARG A 118 -32.10 -5.37 3.01
C ARG A 118 -31.68 -4.49 1.82
N GLY A 119 -31.06 -5.05 0.79
CA GLY A 119 -30.66 -4.35 -0.42
C GLY A 119 -29.31 -3.61 -0.32
N GLY A 120 -28.51 -3.86 0.72
CA GLY A 120 -27.18 -3.26 0.86
C GLY A 120 -26.25 -3.68 -0.26
N PRO A 121 -25.61 -2.73 -1.00
CA PRO A 121 -24.79 -3.04 -2.15
C PRO A 121 -23.45 -3.64 -1.74
N HIS A 122 -22.86 -4.49 -2.61
CA HIS A 122 -21.49 -4.95 -2.47
C HIS A 122 -20.53 -3.88 -3.00
N SER A 123 -20.19 -2.90 -2.16
CA SER A 123 -19.43 -1.72 -2.54
C SER A 123 -18.45 -1.28 -1.44
N TRP A 124 -17.47 -0.45 -1.83
CA TRP A 124 -16.51 0.14 -0.91
C TRP A 124 -17.15 0.92 0.25
N LEU A 125 -18.31 1.54 0.01
CA LEU A 125 -19.01 2.36 0.99
C LEU A 125 -19.93 1.56 1.92
N ASN A 126 -20.13 0.27 1.61
CA ASN A 126 -21.03 -0.60 2.38
C ASN A 126 -20.33 -1.84 2.98
N LEU A 127 -19.07 -2.08 2.69
CA LEU A 127 -18.32 -3.22 3.23
C LEU A 127 -17.30 -2.74 4.25
N VAL A 128 -17.22 -3.43 5.38
CA VAL A 128 -16.23 -3.18 6.44
C VAL A 128 -15.63 -4.49 6.95
N THR A 129 -14.43 -4.37 7.52
CA THR A 129 -13.81 -5.47 8.26
C THR A 129 -14.52 -5.64 9.60
N ALA A 130 -14.97 -6.84 9.88
CA ALA A 130 -15.59 -7.21 11.17
C ALA A 130 -14.96 -8.50 11.70
N CYS A 131 -14.91 -8.71 13.00
CA CYS A 131 -14.64 -10.04 13.52
C CYS A 131 -15.93 -10.89 13.49
N LYS A 132 -15.78 -12.22 13.45
CA LYS A 132 -16.92 -13.15 13.41
C LYS A 132 -17.93 -12.89 14.54
N LYS A 133 -17.45 -12.55 15.75
CA LYS A 133 -18.34 -12.24 16.91
C LYS A 133 -19.20 -10.99 16.68
N CYS A 134 -18.57 -9.90 16.23
CA CYS A 134 -19.30 -8.66 15.95
C CYS A 134 -20.24 -8.80 14.76
N ASN A 135 -19.81 -9.49 13.71
CA ASN A 135 -20.65 -9.75 12.54
C ASN A 135 -21.91 -10.56 12.93
N ALA A 136 -21.74 -11.65 13.68
CA ALA A 136 -22.87 -12.46 14.16
C ALA A 136 -23.79 -11.66 15.10
N ARG A 137 -23.22 -10.82 15.99
CA ARG A 137 -24.01 -9.97 16.90
C ARG A 137 -24.84 -8.92 16.15
N LYS A 138 -24.25 -8.30 15.11
CA LYS A 138 -24.95 -7.31 14.29
C LYS A 138 -26.09 -7.96 13.48
N GLY A 139 -25.84 -9.14 12.91
CA GLY A 139 -26.83 -9.84 12.08
C GLY A 139 -27.40 -8.99 10.96
N ASP A 140 -28.69 -9.02 10.76
CA ASP A 140 -29.42 -8.29 9.70
C ASP A 140 -29.83 -6.86 10.13
N TYR A 141 -29.18 -6.30 11.14
CA TYR A 141 -29.40 -4.92 11.57
C TYR A 141 -28.32 -4.00 10.99
N THR A 142 -28.66 -2.71 10.84
CA THR A 142 -27.63 -1.67 10.63
C THR A 142 -26.82 -1.46 11.91
N PRO A 143 -25.62 -0.85 11.85
CA PRO A 143 -24.83 -0.53 13.02
C PRO A 143 -25.59 0.29 14.08
N ASP A 144 -26.42 1.23 13.64
CA ASP A 144 -27.21 2.08 14.52
C ASP A 144 -28.33 1.27 15.22
N GLU A 145 -29.08 0.44 14.47
CA GLU A 145 -30.11 -0.45 15.01
C GLU A 145 -29.52 -1.48 15.98
N ALA A 146 -28.31 -1.97 15.74
CA ALA A 146 -27.62 -2.93 16.59
C ALA A 146 -26.95 -2.27 17.81
N GLY A 147 -26.93 -0.95 17.92
CA GLY A 147 -26.15 -0.22 18.92
C GLY A 147 -24.65 -0.47 18.83
N MET A 148 -24.16 -0.66 17.62
CA MET A 148 -22.76 -1.01 17.32
C MET A 148 -22.13 0.02 16.36
N PRO A 149 -21.76 1.21 16.83
CA PRO A 149 -21.22 2.25 15.98
C PRO A 149 -19.89 1.81 15.34
N LEU A 150 -19.70 2.22 14.09
CA LEU A 150 -18.44 2.02 13.38
C LEU A 150 -17.36 2.95 13.93
N ARG A 151 -16.14 2.46 14.10
CA ARG A 151 -14.96 3.26 14.48
C ARG A 151 -14.58 4.25 13.38
N HIS A 152 -14.68 3.82 12.13
CA HIS A 152 -14.46 4.64 10.95
C HIS A 152 -15.54 4.34 9.90
N LYS A 153 -16.01 5.38 9.22
CA LYS A 153 -16.94 5.21 8.09
C LYS A 153 -16.19 4.58 6.92
N PRO A 154 -16.79 3.60 6.21
CA PRO A 154 -16.17 3.02 5.03
C PRO A 154 -16.02 4.06 3.92
N PHE A 155 -14.88 4.00 3.21
CA PHE A 155 -14.56 4.88 2.09
C PHE A 155 -13.96 4.09 0.92
N LYS A 156 -13.97 4.66 -0.27
CA LYS A 156 -13.28 4.10 -1.43
C LYS A 156 -11.82 4.58 -1.41
N PRO A 157 -10.82 3.70 -1.26
CA PRO A 157 -9.43 4.10 -1.20
C PRO A 157 -8.95 4.60 -2.56
N THR A 158 -8.08 5.62 -2.55
CA THR A 158 -7.33 6.04 -3.73
C THR A 158 -6.19 5.04 -3.99
N TYR A 159 -5.72 4.98 -5.24
CA TYR A 159 -4.56 4.13 -5.58
C TYR A 159 -3.28 4.56 -4.84
N ALA A 160 -3.08 5.86 -4.65
CA ALA A 160 -1.98 6.43 -3.89
C ALA A 160 -1.97 5.93 -2.43
N LEU A 161 -3.11 6.04 -1.74
CA LEU A 161 -3.27 5.52 -0.38
C LEU A 161 -2.94 4.02 -0.30
N PHE A 162 -3.40 3.25 -1.30
CA PHE A 162 -3.15 1.82 -1.36
C PHE A 162 -1.68 1.46 -1.56
N LEU A 163 -0.93 2.26 -2.34
CA LEU A 163 0.52 2.11 -2.51
C LEU A 163 1.27 2.38 -1.20
N ARG A 164 0.89 3.43 -0.47
CA ARG A 164 1.48 3.77 0.82
C ARG A 164 1.39 2.61 1.81
N ASP A 165 0.21 2.04 1.97
CA ASP A 165 -0.06 1.01 2.98
C ASP A 165 0.56 -0.35 2.62
N THR A 166 0.99 -0.56 1.38
CA THR A 166 1.66 -1.80 0.94
C THR A 166 3.17 -1.81 1.18
N HIS A 167 3.78 -0.65 1.48
CA HIS A 167 5.24 -0.51 1.58
C HIS A 167 5.68 0.33 2.79
N PRO A 168 5.48 -0.15 4.03
CA PRO A 168 5.70 0.62 5.25
C PRO A 168 7.14 1.11 5.45
N HIS A 169 8.12 0.45 4.86
CA HIS A 169 9.54 0.81 5.01
C HIS A 169 9.98 2.02 4.17
N SER A 170 9.16 2.47 3.21
CA SER A 170 9.45 3.60 2.33
C SER A 170 8.56 4.82 2.60
N GLN A 171 7.75 4.79 3.66
CA GLN A 171 6.69 5.77 3.90
C GLN A 171 7.20 7.22 3.96
N ASN A 172 8.28 7.48 4.71
CA ASN A 172 8.77 8.85 4.91
C ASN A 172 9.28 9.53 3.63
N GLU A 173 9.69 8.75 2.63
CA GLU A 173 10.26 9.27 1.38
C GLU A 173 9.20 9.46 0.29
N TRP A 174 8.05 8.77 0.42
CA TRP A 174 6.97 8.76 -0.56
C TRP A 174 5.79 9.65 -0.18
N ASP A 175 5.68 10.07 1.09
CA ASP A 175 4.48 10.72 1.64
C ASP A 175 4.08 11.97 0.86
N GLU A 176 5.06 12.77 0.41
CA GLU A 176 4.78 14.00 -0.36
C GLU A 176 4.16 13.72 -1.74
N PHE A 177 4.31 12.48 -2.28
CA PHE A 177 3.79 12.09 -3.59
C PHE A 177 2.51 11.25 -3.51
N LEU A 178 2.11 10.83 -2.31
CA LEU A 178 0.96 9.95 -2.07
C LEU A 178 -0.20 10.67 -1.34
N VAL A 179 -0.35 11.95 -1.61
CA VAL A 179 -1.43 12.79 -1.04
C VAL A 179 -2.76 12.58 -1.75
#